data_17ee019bdd9027f1361e44b32a0b2b80
#
_entry.id   17ee019bdd9027f1361e44b32a0b2b80
#
_cell.length_a   1.000
_cell.length_b   1.000
_cell.length_c   1.000
_cell.angle_alpha   90.00
_cell.angle_beta   90.00
_cell.angle_gamma   90.00
#
_symmetry.space_group_name_H-M   'P 1'
#
loop_
_entity.id
_entity.type
_entity.pdbx_description
1 polymer ?
#
loop_
_entity_poly.entity_id
_entity_poly.type
_entity_poly.pdbx_seq_one_letter_code
_entity_poly.pdbx_strand_id
1 'polypeptide(L)'
;EPHPYVDQKVAVIGSANSACDVALELWHKGADVTMIIREAVINDRVKYWIKPNIENRIKEGSIKAYFNSRVSSITEKTLEIITPDGPVSIPNDFVFAMTGYQPNFTWLEKIGIELTNQPDTELVYNPETHETNVPGIFVAGVVCGGMCTNKFFIENARDHAEKIIRKLKLAYAKA
;
A
#
# COMPACT_ATOMS: atom_id res chain seq x y z
N GLU A 1 10.07 -14.00 -0.62
CA GLU A 1 10.11 -15.13 0.34
C GLU A 1 10.81 -14.70 1.63
N PRO A 2 10.39 -15.15 2.83
CA PRO A 2 10.94 -14.70 4.11
C PRO A 2 12.22 -15.43 4.56
N HIS A 3 12.64 -16.49 3.88
CA HIS A 3 13.80 -17.29 4.26
C HIS A 3 15.13 -16.55 4.48
N PRO A 4 15.48 -15.49 3.70
CA PRO A 4 16.73 -14.77 3.92
C PRO A 4 16.77 -13.99 5.24
N TYR A 5 15.63 -13.85 5.94
CA TYR A 5 15.49 -12.99 7.11
C TYR A 5 15.41 -13.75 8.43
N VAL A 6 15.63 -15.07 8.44
CA VAL A 6 15.71 -15.89 9.65
C VAL A 6 16.82 -15.34 10.55
N ASP A 7 16.53 -15.21 11.86
CA ASP A 7 17.41 -14.64 12.89
C ASP A 7 17.88 -13.18 12.63
N GLN A 8 17.29 -12.49 11.65
CA GLN A 8 17.58 -11.09 11.35
C GLN A 8 16.62 -10.15 12.11
N LYS A 9 17.10 -8.95 12.42
CA LYS A 9 16.29 -7.85 12.98
C LYS A 9 15.64 -7.09 11.85
N VAL A 10 14.33 -7.18 11.76
CA VAL A 10 13.58 -6.66 10.61
C VAL A 10 12.54 -5.64 11.06
N ALA A 11 12.64 -4.43 10.50
CA ALA A 11 11.64 -3.41 10.70
C ALA A 11 10.58 -3.44 9.59
N VAL A 12 9.30 -3.38 9.98
CA VAL A 12 8.16 -3.26 9.06
C VAL A 12 7.45 -1.93 9.33
N ILE A 13 7.45 -1.05 8.32
CA ILE A 13 6.82 0.28 8.41
C ILE A 13 5.41 0.21 7.82
N GLY A 14 4.40 0.50 8.63
CA GLY A 14 2.99 0.51 8.23
C GLY A 14 2.08 -0.27 9.16
N SER A 15 0.76 -0.14 8.96
CA SER A 15 -0.30 -0.72 9.80
C SER A 15 -1.45 -1.34 9.01
N ALA A 16 -1.38 -1.35 7.66
CA ALA A 16 -2.41 -1.92 6.79
C ALA A 16 -2.15 -3.39 6.47
N ASN A 17 -3.00 -4.02 5.64
CA ASN A 17 -2.95 -5.45 5.32
C ASN A 17 -1.53 -5.94 4.98
N SER A 18 -0.87 -5.30 4.02
CA SER A 18 0.46 -5.74 3.56
C SER A 18 1.52 -5.67 4.66
N ALA A 19 1.47 -4.66 5.53
CA ALA A 19 2.39 -4.55 6.66
C ALA A 19 2.16 -5.68 7.68
N CYS A 20 0.89 -5.95 8.00
CA CYS A 20 0.52 -7.01 8.94
C CYS A 20 0.88 -8.40 8.37
N ASP A 21 0.60 -8.66 7.09
CA ASP A 21 0.95 -9.93 6.44
C ASP A 21 2.46 -10.15 6.45
N VAL A 22 3.25 -9.15 6.02
CA VAL A 22 4.72 -9.22 6.01
C VAL A 22 5.27 -9.44 7.42
N ALA A 23 4.77 -8.71 8.43
CA ALA A 23 5.23 -8.85 9.81
C ALA A 23 4.97 -10.26 10.36
N LEU A 24 3.77 -10.81 10.13
CA LEU A 24 3.42 -12.16 10.54
C LEU A 24 4.25 -13.24 9.82
N GLU A 25 4.42 -13.12 8.51
CA GLU A 25 5.20 -14.08 7.72
C GLU A 25 6.67 -14.10 8.14
N LEU A 26 7.28 -12.93 8.36
CA LEU A 26 8.66 -12.81 8.83
C LEU A 26 8.82 -13.41 10.23
N TRP A 27 7.90 -13.09 11.16
CA TRP A 27 7.90 -13.65 12.49
C TRP A 27 7.73 -15.17 12.48
N HIS A 28 6.79 -15.72 11.70
CA HIS A 28 6.59 -17.17 11.55
C HIS A 28 7.84 -17.90 11.05
N LYS A 29 8.72 -17.21 10.33
CA LYS A 29 9.98 -17.77 9.82
C LYS A 29 11.18 -17.48 10.71
N GLY A 30 10.98 -16.89 11.90
CA GLY A 30 12.01 -16.71 12.90
C GLY A 30 12.79 -15.40 12.82
N ALA A 31 12.28 -14.37 12.14
CA ALA A 31 12.86 -13.04 12.22
C ALA A 31 12.47 -12.32 13.53
N ASP A 32 13.35 -11.47 14.08
CA ASP A 32 13.02 -10.54 15.18
C ASP A 32 12.35 -9.30 14.56
N VAL A 33 11.02 -9.27 14.60
CA VAL A 33 10.21 -8.26 13.90
C VAL A 33 9.86 -7.09 14.80
N THR A 34 10.08 -5.89 14.29
CA THR A 34 9.63 -4.63 14.92
C THR A 34 8.78 -3.84 13.95
N MET A 35 7.54 -3.52 14.31
CA MET A 35 6.65 -2.66 13.52
C MET A 35 6.77 -1.20 13.93
N ILE A 36 6.82 -0.29 12.95
CA ILE A 36 6.77 1.15 13.15
C ILE A 36 5.49 1.67 12.53
N ILE A 37 4.59 2.17 13.37
CA ILE A 37 3.20 2.48 13.04
C ILE A 37 2.93 3.95 13.35
N ARG A 38 2.54 4.69 12.32
CA ARG A 38 2.25 6.12 12.42
C ARG A 38 0.97 6.40 13.21
N GLU A 39 0.01 5.49 13.14
CA GLU A 39 -1.28 5.55 13.82
C GLU A 39 -1.17 5.04 15.27
N ALA A 40 -2.20 5.33 16.08
CA ALA A 40 -2.29 4.86 17.47
C ALA A 40 -2.63 3.37 17.60
N VAL A 41 -3.16 2.77 16.53
CA VAL A 41 -3.64 1.38 16.50
C VAL A 41 -3.37 0.75 15.13
N ILE A 42 -3.49 -0.57 15.05
CA ILE A 42 -3.54 -1.29 13.77
C ILE A 42 -4.75 -0.81 12.98
N ASN A 43 -4.58 -0.55 11.69
CA ASN A 43 -5.62 0.00 10.81
C ASN A 43 -6.89 -0.86 10.83
N ASP A 44 -8.06 -0.24 10.99
CA ASP A 44 -9.36 -0.95 11.03
C ASP A 44 -9.74 -1.64 9.71
N ARG A 45 -9.11 -1.24 8.60
CA ARG A 45 -9.29 -1.88 7.29
C ARG A 45 -8.49 -3.17 7.12
N VAL A 46 -7.69 -3.57 8.13
CA VAL A 46 -7.01 -4.87 8.11
C VAL A 46 -8.06 -5.96 8.19
N LYS A 47 -7.92 -6.95 7.33
CA LYS A 47 -8.85 -8.08 7.18
C LYS A 47 -9.09 -8.76 8.52
N TYR A 48 -10.34 -9.12 8.80
CA TYR A 48 -10.79 -9.65 10.09
C TYR A 48 -10.08 -10.94 10.53
N TRP A 49 -9.46 -11.68 9.61
CA TRP A 49 -8.67 -12.87 9.95
C TRP A 49 -7.18 -12.58 10.18
N ILE A 50 -6.68 -11.41 9.79
CA ILE A 50 -5.29 -10.98 10.00
C ILE A 50 -5.18 -10.16 11.29
N LYS A 51 -6.11 -9.21 11.49
CA LYS A 51 -6.05 -8.23 12.58
C LYS A 51 -5.92 -8.87 13.96
N PRO A 52 -6.72 -9.86 14.36
CA PRO A 52 -6.57 -10.48 15.68
C PRO A 52 -5.22 -11.18 15.88
N ASN A 53 -4.65 -11.75 14.81
CA ASN A 53 -3.37 -12.43 14.90
C ASN A 53 -2.24 -11.45 15.16
N ILE A 54 -2.12 -10.37 14.38
CA ILE A 54 -1.07 -9.37 14.58
C ILE A 54 -1.20 -8.66 15.94
N GLU A 55 -2.43 -8.32 16.36
CA GLU A 55 -2.66 -7.69 17.66
C GLU A 55 -2.26 -8.61 18.82
N ASN A 56 -2.53 -9.92 18.73
CA ASN A 56 -2.10 -10.89 19.72
C ASN A 56 -0.57 -11.01 19.76
N ARG A 57 0.12 -11.07 18.61
CA ARG A 57 1.60 -11.13 18.56
C ARG A 57 2.24 -9.89 19.17
N ILE A 58 1.65 -8.71 18.96
CA ILE A 58 2.12 -7.46 19.58
C ILE A 58 1.85 -7.49 21.09
N LYS A 59 0.65 -7.88 21.52
CA LYS A 59 0.27 -7.93 22.93
C LYS A 59 1.13 -8.88 23.77
N GLU A 60 1.49 -10.02 23.23
CA GLU A 60 2.36 -11.00 23.92
C GLU A 60 3.84 -10.69 23.81
N GLY A 61 4.22 -9.67 23.00
CA GLY A 61 5.60 -9.23 22.81
C GLY A 61 6.40 -10.05 21.80
N SER A 62 5.77 -10.98 21.05
CA SER A 62 6.43 -11.75 19.98
C SER A 62 6.80 -10.86 18.78
N ILE A 63 6.03 -9.82 18.54
CA ILE A 63 6.32 -8.74 17.58
C ILE A 63 6.34 -7.44 18.36
N LYS A 64 7.45 -6.69 18.28
CA LYS A 64 7.54 -5.36 18.86
C LYS A 64 6.80 -4.35 18.02
N ALA A 65 6.16 -3.33 18.62
CA ALA A 65 5.49 -2.28 17.87
C ALA A 65 5.67 -0.91 18.53
N TYR A 66 6.04 0.08 17.73
CA TYR A 66 6.06 1.50 18.08
C TYR A 66 4.89 2.19 17.40
N PHE A 67 3.85 2.50 18.19
CA PHE A 67 2.68 3.26 17.73
C PHE A 67 2.93 4.77 17.80
N ASN A 68 2.15 5.57 17.06
CA ASN A 68 2.32 7.02 16.94
C ASN A 68 3.77 7.42 16.57
N SER A 69 4.45 6.58 15.80
CA SER A 69 5.89 6.66 15.57
C SER A 69 6.25 6.70 14.11
N ARG A 70 7.39 7.28 13.78
CA ARG A 70 7.91 7.39 12.40
C ARG A 70 9.40 7.11 12.38
N VAL A 71 9.85 6.55 11.28
CA VAL A 71 11.28 6.44 10.99
C VAL A 71 11.81 7.81 10.62
N SER A 72 12.93 8.23 11.23
CA SER A 72 13.64 9.45 10.90
C SER A 72 14.91 9.22 10.09
N SER A 73 15.57 8.07 10.30
CA SER A 73 16.79 7.71 9.57
C SER A 73 16.95 6.20 9.52
N ILE A 74 17.55 5.71 8.44
CA ILE A 74 17.92 4.31 8.24
C ILE A 74 19.40 4.29 7.94
N THR A 75 20.17 3.55 8.72
CA THR A 75 21.58 3.27 8.46
C THR A 75 21.78 1.82 8.11
N GLU A 76 23.02 1.41 7.90
CA GLU A 76 23.33 -0.01 7.57
C GLU A 76 22.97 -0.96 8.72
N LYS A 77 23.01 -0.51 9.98
CA LYS A 77 22.85 -1.37 11.17
C LYS A 77 21.81 -0.86 12.18
N THR A 78 21.28 0.33 11.99
CA THR A 78 20.33 0.95 12.93
C THR A 78 19.16 1.60 12.22
N LEU A 79 18.06 1.67 12.93
CA LEU A 79 16.86 2.42 12.57
C LEU A 79 16.58 3.45 13.66
N GLU A 80 16.51 4.73 13.26
CA GLU A 80 16.15 5.83 14.14
C GLU A 80 14.64 6.10 14.05
N ILE A 81 13.98 6.10 15.20
CA ILE A 81 12.52 6.21 15.31
C ILE A 81 12.19 7.43 16.19
N ILE A 82 11.29 8.27 15.76
CA ILE A 82 10.67 9.31 16.59
C ILE A 82 9.39 8.72 17.18
N THR A 83 9.36 8.60 18.49
CA THR A 83 8.22 8.13 19.28
C THR A 83 7.61 9.26 20.09
N PRO A 84 6.40 9.10 20.67
CA PRO A 84 5.84 10.10 21.58
C PRO A 84 6.72 10.41 22.80
N ASP A 85 7.51 9.42 23.25
CA ASP A 85 8.39 9.55 24.41
C ASP A 85 9.80 10.07 24.04
N GLY A 86 10.03 10.36 22.76
CA GLY A 86 11.30 10.86 22.24
C GLY A 86 11.94 9.94 21.20
N PRO A 87 13.16 10.29 20.73
CA PRO A 87 13.88 9.51 19.74
C PRO A 87 14.40 8.18 20.32
N VAL A 88 14.28 7.11 19.54
CA VAL A 88 14.77 5.77 19.89
C VAL A 88 15.60 5.23 18.73
N SER A 89 16.76 4.67 19.02
CA SER A 89 17.60 3.95 18.06
C SER A 89 17.53 2.46 18.35
N ILE A 90 17.21 1.67 17.32
CA ILE A 90 17.16 0.20 17.41
C ILE A 90 18.15 -0.44 16.44
N PRO A 91 18.80 -1.55 16.81
CA PRO A 91 19.53 -2.38 15.86
C PRO A 91 18.58 -2.93 14.81
N ASN A 92 18.98 -2.89 13.53
CA ASN A 92 18.14 -3.33 12.43
C ASN A 92 19.00 -3.78 11.24
N ASP A 93 18.64 -4.87 10.63
CA ASP A 93 19.33 -5.43 9.45
C ASP A 93 18.56 -5.14 8.15
N PHE A 94 17.22 -5.18 8.18
CA PHE A 94 16.38 -4.99 6.99
C PHE A 94 15.14 -4.15 7.30
N VAL A 95 14.70 -3.37 6.31
CA VAL A 95 13.48 -2.53 6.40
C VAL A 95 12.51 -2.88 5.29
N PHE A 96 11.28 -3.20 5.66
CA PHE A 96 10.13 -3.32 4.75
C PHE A 96 9.24 -2.10 4.88
N ALA A 97 9.34 -1.19 3.92
CA ALA A 97 8.51 0.02 3.87
C ALA A 97 7.15 -0.28 3.21
N MET A 98 6.20 -0.78 4.01
CA MET A 98 4.85 -1.15 3.56
C MET A 98 3.91 0.05 3.66
N THR A 99 4.30 1.16 3.04
CA THR A 99 3.67 2.49 3.17
C THR A 99 2.46 2.70 2.25
N GLY A 100 2.07 1.68 1.52
CA GLY A 100 0.97 1.70 0.55
C GLY A 100 1.41 1.99 -0.87
N TYR A 101 0.45 1.88 -1.79
CA TYR A 101 0.64 2.19 -3.20
C TYR A 101 0.04 3.54 -3.53
N GLN A 102 0.60 4.18 -4.54
CA GLN A 102 -0.02 5.32 -5.21
C GLN A 102 0.27 5.22 -6.71
N PRO A 103 -0.63 5.70 -7.58
CA PRO A 103 -0.35 5.83 -9.01
C PRO A 103 0.86 6.75 -9.26
N ASN A 104 1.57 6.51 -10.35
CA ASN A 104 2.61 7.45 -10.78
C ASN A 104 1.95 8.67 -11.46
N PHE A 105 1.42 9.57 -10.65
CA PHE A 105 0.71 10.75 -11.13
C PHE A 105 1.57 11.61 -12.05
N THR A 106 2.86 11.79 -11.75
CA THR A 106 3.78 12.56 -12.59
C THR A 106 3.88 11.99 -14.00
N TRP A 107 3.86 10.66 -14.15
CA TRP A 107 3.88 10.03 -15.47
C TRP A 107 2.51 10.17 -16.16
N LEU A 108 1.41 10.01 -15.44
CA LEU A 108 0.06 10.16 -15.97
C LEU A 108 -0.18 11.58 -16.50
N GLU A 109 0.24 12.60 -15.77
CA GLU A 109 0.19 14.00 -16.22
C GLU A 109 1.06 14.25 -17.47
N LYS A 110 2.26 13.65 -17.53
CA LYS A 110 3.14 13.77 -18.72
C LYS A 110 2.52 13.24 -20.00
N ILE A 111 1.65 12.24 -19.94
CA ILE A 111 0.90 11.74 -21.10
C ILE A 111 -0.42 12.47 -21.31
N GLY A 112 -0.68 13.53 -20.56
CA GLY A 112 -1.81 14.44 -20.73
C GLY A 112 -3.08 14.04 -19.95
N ILE A 113 -3.02 13.04 -19.07
CA ILE A 113 -4.17 12.66 -18.24
C ILE A 113 -4.36 13.71 -17.16
N GLU A 114 -5.57 14.27 -17.07
CA GLU A 114 -5.96 15.19 -16.02
C GLU A 114 -6.25 14.45 -14.72
N LEU A 115 -5.92 15.11 -13.60
CA LEU A 115 -6.15 14.61 -12.26
C LEU A 115 -7.13 15.53 -11.52
N THR A 116 -7.90 14.97 -10.61
CA THR A 116 -8.72 15.76 -9.69
C THR A 116 -7.85 16.39 -8.59
N ASN A 117 -8.41 17.35 -7.85
CA ASN A 117 -7.66 18.04 -6.80
C ASN A 117 -7.45 17.16 -5.55
N GLN A 118 -6.37 17.45 -4.81
CA GLN A 118 -6.10 16.90 -3.48
C GLN A 118 -7.29 17.15 -2.52
N PRO A 119 -7.52 16.29 -1.48
CA PRO A 119 -6.62 15.19 -1.05
C PRO A 119 -6.87 13.85 -1.76
N ASP A 120 -8.02 13.66 -2.39
CA ASP A 120 -8.43 12.39 -3.01
C ASP A 120 -8.19 12.45 -4.52
N THR A 121 -6.92 12.60 -4.91
CA THR A 121 -6.54 12.66 -6.32
C THR A 121 -6.96 11.40 -7.06
N GLU A 122 -7.85 11.54 -8.02
CA GLU A 122 -8.29 10.52 -8.97
C GLU A 122 -7.97 10.96 -10.41
N LEU A 123 -7.98 10.01 -11.34
CA LEU A 123 -7.84 10.30 -12.76
C LEU A 123 -9.18 10.80 -13.32
N VAL A 124 -9.12 11.78 -14.23
CA VAL A 124 -10.30 12.21 -14.98
C VAL A 124 -10.53 11.23 -16.14
N TYR A 125 -11.62 10.49 -16.06
CA TYR A 125 -12.05 9.56 -17.10
C TYR A 125 -13.58 9.38 -17.09
N ASN A 126 -14.13 8.91 -18.19
CA ASN A 126 -15.55 8.60 -18.29
C ASN A 126 -15.83 7.20 -17.66
N PRO A 127 -16.65 7.09 -16.61
CA PRO A 127 -16.90 5.82 -15.92
C PRO A 127 -17.65 4.77 -16.77
N GLU A 128 -18.34 5.17 -17.84
CA GLU A 128 -19.07 4.26 -18.73
C GLU A 128 -18.18 3.69 -19.84
N THR A 129 -17.14 4.39 -20.23
CA THR A 129 -16.25 3.99 -21.32
C THR A 129 -14.83 3.71 -20.88
N HIS A 130 -14.43 4.18 -19.70
CA HIS A 130 -13.08 4.19 -19.16
C HIS A 130 -12.06 4.98 -20.02
N GLU A 131 -12.55 5.80 -20.95
CA GLU A 131 -11.70 6.71 -21.74
C GLU A 131 -11.35 7.94 -20.91
N THR A 132 -10.07 8.32 -20.90
CA THR A 132 -9.59 9.51 -20.18
C THR A 132 -9.98 10.79 -20.92
N ASN A 133 -9.59 11.96 -20.39
CA ASN A 133 -9.64 13.23 -21.11
C ASN A 133 -8.80 13.22 -22.40
N VAL A 134 -7.83 12.31 -22.53
CA VAL A 134 -7.01 12.14 -23.72
C VAL A 134 -7.66 11.09 -24.62
N PRO A 135 -8.15 11.46 -25.83
CA PRO A 135 -8.81 10.54 -26.75
C PRO A 135 -7.92 9.32 -27.08
N GLY A 136 -8.52 8.12 -26.99
CA GLY A 136 -7.83 6.86 -27.28
C GLY A 136 -6.99 6.31 -26.13
N ILE A 137 -6.88 7.02 -24.99
CA ILE A 137 -6.25 6.49 -23.78
C ILE A 137 -7.34 6.03 -22.80
N PHE A 138 -7.28 4.77 -22.43
CA PHE A 138 -8.22 4.13 -21.50
C PHE A 138 -7.52 3.70 -20.22
N VAL A 139 -8.23 3.71 -19.10
CA VAL A 139 -7.73 3.28 -17.80
C VAL A 139 -8.57 2.14 -17.23
N ALA A 140 -7.92 1.17 -16.58
CA ALA A 140 -8.59 0.03 -15.98
C ALA A 140 -7.88 -0.44 -14.71
N GLY A 141 -8.62 -1.08 -13.81
CA GLY A 141 -8.10 -1.65 -12.57
C GLY A 141 -7.84 -0.61 -11.47
N VAL A 142 -6.87 -0.90 -10.61
CA VAL A 142 -6.57 -0.12 -9.38
C VAL A 142 -6.31 1.36 -9.66
N VAL A 143 -5.67 1.69 -10.78
CA VAL A 143 -5.33 3.07 -11.14
C VAL A 143 -6.56 3.98 -11.25
N CYS A 144 -7.73 3.43 -11.61
CA CYS A 144 -8.99 4.19 -11.67
C CYS A 144 -9.42 4.76 -10.31
N GLY A 145 -8.95 4.18 -9.20
CA GLY A 145 -9.24 4.65 -7.86
C GLY A 145 -8.30 5.74 -7.34
N GLY A 146 -7.30 6.15 -8.14
CA GLY A 146 -6.34 7.17 -7.74
C GLY A 146 -5.69 6.85 -6.38
N MET A 147 -5.75 7.80 -5.45
CA MET A 147 -5.25 7.60 -4.07
C MET A 147 -6.07 6.60 -3.27
N CYS A 148 -7.31 6.31 -3.65
CA CYS A 148 -8.14 5.28 -3.02
C CYS A 148 -7.81 3.88 -3.59
N THR A 149 -6.59 3.40 -3.36
CA THR A 149 -6.04 2.18 -3.98
C THR A 149 -6.75 0.88 -3.56
N ASN A 150 -7.67 0.94 -2.59
CA ASN A 150 -8.53 -0.16 -2.16
C ASN A 150 -9.96 -0.10 -2.75
N LYS A 151 -10.21 0.82 -3.69
CA LYS A 151 -11.52 0.97 -4.36
C LYS A 151 -11.75 -0.15 -5.39
N PHE A 152 -10.70 -0.53 -6.12
CA PHE A 152 -10.75 -1.53 -7.17
C PHE A 152 -9.77 -2.68 -6.92
N PHE A 153 -10.27 -3.88 -7.06
CA PHE A 153 -9.53 -5.14 -7.04
C PHE A 153 -9.83 -5.93 -8.32
N ILE A 154 -9.22 -7.09 -8.50
CA ILE A 154 -9.46 -7.93 -9.69
C ILE A 154 -10.96 -8.27 -9.81
N GLU A 155 -11.61 -8.57 -8.69
CA GLU A 155 -13.00 -9.04 -8.64
C GLU A 155 -14.00 -8.00 -9.14
N ASN A 156 -13.83 -6.73 -8.74
CA ASN A 156 -14.76 -5.63 -9.04
C ASN A 156 -14.30 -4.71 -10.17
N ALA A 157 -13.16 -5.02 -10.83
CA ALA A 157 -12.65 -4.28 -11.96
C ALA A 157 -12.74 -5.05 -13.30
N ARG A 158 -13.39 -6.22 -13.32
CA ARG A 158 -13.52 -7.06 -14.52
C ARG A 158 -14.36 -6.40 -15.60
N ASP A 159 -15.37 -5.63 -15.21
CA ASP A 159 -16.27 -4.92 -16.13
C ASP A 159 -15.59 -3.76 -16.85
N HIS A 160 -14.44 -3.27 -16.34
CA HIS A 160 -13.67 -2.21 -17.01
C HIS A 160 -13.26 -2.63 -18.43
N ALA A 161 -12.80 -3.87 -18.60
CA ALA A 161 -12.42 -4.40 -19.92
C ALA A 161 -13.62 -4.44 -20.88
N GLU A 162 -14.78 -4.88 -20.39
CA GLU A 162 -16.01 -4.94 -21.19
C GLU A 162 -16.45 -3.57 -21.68
N LYS A 163 -16.42 -2.56 -20.79
CA LYS A 163 -16.76 -1.17 -21.12
C LYS A 163 -15.82 -0.60 -22.19
N ILE A 164 -14.51 -0.81 -22.03
CA ILE A 164 -13.49 -0.36 -22.98
C ILE A 164 -13.72 -1.02 -24.34
N ILE A 165 -13.85 -2.35 -24.39
CA ILE A 165 -14.06 -3.09 -25.64
C ILE A 165 -15.36 -2.68 -26.34
N ARG A 166 -16.43 -2.43 -25.59
CA ARG A 166 -17.69 -1.94 -26.15
C ARG A 166 -17.50 -0.58 -26.83
N LYS A 167 -16.79 0.36 -26.20
CA LYS A 167 -16.47 1.67 -26.76
C LYS A 167 -15.63 1.54 -28.03
N LEU A 168 -14.59 0.71 -28.02
CA LEU A 168 -13.72 0.48 -29.17
C LEU A 168 -14.49 -0.12 -30.35
N LYS A 169 -15.33 -1.14 -30.14
CA LYS A 169 -16.16 -1.74 -31.19
C LYS A 169 -17.09 -0.72 -31.84
N LEU A 170 -17.70 0.17 -31.05
CA LEU A 170 -18.56 1.23 -31.60
C LEU A 170 -17.78 2.28 -32.42
N ALA A 171 -16.53 2.56 -32.05
CA ALA A 171 -15.68 3.45 -32.81
C ALA A 171 -15.25 2.83 -34.16
N TYR A 172 -14.82 1.57 -34.15
CA TYR A 172 -14.40 0.86 -35.37
C TYR A 172 -15.57 0.49 -36.31
N ALA A 173 -16.79 0.33 -35.81
CA ALA A 173 -17.96 0.08 -36.65
C ALA A 173 -18.42 1.33 -37.44
N LYS A 174 -17.90 2.52 -37.10
CA LYS A 174 -18.23 3.79 -37.77
C LYS A 174 -17.12 4.28 -38.71
N ALA A 175 -15.99 3.60 -38.73
CA ALA A 175 -14.86 3.88 -39.63
C ALA A 175 -14.90 2.99 -40.86
#